data_f9964df14dcad88b5bcb285eb0e1fb76
#
_entry.id   f9964df14dcad88b5bcb285eb0e1fb76
#
_cell.length_a   1.000
_cell.length_b   1.000
_cell.length_c   1.000
_cell.angle_alpha   90.00
_cell.angle_beta   90.00
_cell.angle_gamma   90.00
#
_symmetry.space_group_name_H-M   'P 1'
#
loop_
_entity.id
_entity.type
_entity.pdbx_description
1 polymer ?
#
loop_
_entity_poly.entity_id
_entity_poly.type
_entity_poly.pdbx_seq_one_letter_code
_entity_poly.pdbx_strand_id
1 'polypeptide(L)'
;MTGAHARLRPWLSALCGAGCGLVLWVALSSALLLGGTATMRKLVHLQVWGLGLGVLLAAAGLALLWPRPETPGRWWLRSLVALLLAIVGGAGLAWLQLRPSPDPAWLALLALLTCGGALAAIAGLAMLETGQAGLQLPTRLALALLCGASLLFALIALRWPGPILAAGPVPSLLLLVLVAGALLLAGWQAQGGLRPRARWRSHGLALGLLVALPVLLALLLYLQPGWARVLWPLVALSVLAGAVVERHPAR
;
A
#
# COMPACT_ATOMS: atom_id res chain seq x y z
N MET A 1 24.44 -14.00 5.79
CA MET A 1 23.25 -13.68 4.93
C MET A 1 23.67 -13.79 3.49
N THR A 2 23.06 -14.66 2.70
CA THR A 2 23.39 -14.84 1.29
C THR A 2 23.03 -13.57 0.51
N GLY A 3 23.92 -13.14 -0.40
CA GLY A 3 23.75 -11.87 -1.16
C GLY A 3 22.42 -11.74 -1.94
N ALA A 4 21.72 -12.84 -2.16
CA ALA A 4 20.38 -12.86 -2.75
C ALA A 4 19.32 -12.21 -1.85
N HIS A 5 19.30 -12.49 -0.56
CA HIS A 5 18.35 -11.88 0.39
C HIS A 5 18.51 -10.36 0.50
N ALA A 6 19.74 -9.87 0.48
CA ALA A 6 20.01 -8.43 0.53
C ALA A 6 19.46 -7.68 -0.70
N ARG A 7 19.46 -8.32 -1.88
CA ARG A 7 18.92 -7.73 -3.12
C ARG A 7 17.40 -7.74 -3.17
N LEU A 8 16.75 -8.73 -2.56
CA LEU A 8 15.28 -8.86 -2.55
C LEU A 8 14.60 -8.01 -1.47
N ARG A 9 15.33 -7.60 -0.43
CA ARG A 9 14.78 -6.85 0.71
C ARG A 9 13.99 -5.59 0.32
N PRO A 10 14.45 -4.70 -0.60
CA PRO A 10 13.68 -3.52 -1.02
C PRO A 10 12.33 -3.89 -1.67
N TRP A 11 12.32 -4.94 -2.49
CA TRP A 11 11.13 -5.45 -3.15
C TRP A 11 10.12 -6.01 -2.15
N LEU A 12 10.57 -6.87 -1.24
CA LEU A 12 9.72 -7.48 -0.21
C LEU A 12 9.11 -6.42 0.69
N SER A 13 9.89 -5.41 1.08
CA SER A 13 9.42 -4.30 1.90
C SER A 13 8.40 -3.43 1.16
N ALA A 14 8.63 -3.13 -0.12
CA ALA A 14 7.69 -2.38 -0.95
C ALA A 14 6.37 -3.13 -1.14
N LEU A 15 6.44 -4.42 -1.48
CA LEU A 15 5.27 -5.28 -1.68
C LEU A 15 4.46 -5.44 -0.40
N CYS A 16 5.14 -5.66 0.74
CA CYS A 16 4.48 -5.73 2.04
C CYS A 16 3.76 -4.42 2.38
N GLY A 17 4.40 -3.28 2.20
CA GLY A 17 3.78 -1.97 2.41
C GLY A 17 2.57 -1.75 1.51
N ALA A 18 2.68 -2.09 0.23
CA ALA A 18 1.58 -2.01 -0.73
C ALA A 18 0.43 -2.94 -0.36
N GLY A 19 0.73 -4.17 0.07
CA GLY A 19 -0.26 -5.15 0.53
C GLY A 19 -1.01 -4.67 1.77
N CYS A 20 -0.30 -4.22 2.79
CA CYS A 20 -0.91 -3.64 4.00
C CYS A 20 -1.76 -2.40 3.68
N GLY A 21 -1.28 -1.52 2.78
CA GLY A 21 -2.04 -0.36 2.31
C GLY A 21 -3.32 -0.75 1.57
N LEU A 22 -3.26 -1.77 0.70
CA LEU A 22 -4.43 -2.28 -0.02
C LEU A 22 -5.45 -2.92 0.94
N VAL A 23 -4.99 -3.77 1.87
CA VAL A 23 -5.83 -4.38 2.91
C VAL A 23 -6.53 -3.30 3.72
N LEU A 24 -5.80 -2.23 4.10
CA LEU A 24 -6.37 -1.11 4.87
C LEU A 24 -7.47 -0.39 4.08
N TRP A 25 -7.25 -0.04 2.82
CA TRP A 25 -8.25 0.64 2.00
C TRP A 25 -9.49 -0.21 1.79
N VAL A 26 -9.32 -1.51 1.52
CA VAL A 26 -10.45 -2.42 1.31
C VAL A 26 -11.20 -2.68 2.62
N ALA A 27 -10.50 -2.86 3.75
CA ALA A 27 -11.14 -3.04 5.05
C ALA A 27 -11.93 -1.78 5.46
N LEU A 28 -11.36 -0.59 5.24
CA LEU A 28 -12.06 0.68 5.48
C LEU A 28 -13.30 0.83 4.59
N SER A 29 -13.18 0.52 3.30
CA SER A 29 -14.33 0.56 2.37
C SER A 29 -15.42 -0.43 2.79
N SER A 30 -15.04 -1.61 3.28
CA SER A 30 -15.99 -2.62 3.77
C SER A 30 -16.74 -2.13 5.00
N ALA A 31 -16.05 -1.45 5.93
CA ALA A 31 -16.68 -0.88 7.12
C ALA A 31 -17.63 0.28 6.78
N LEU A 32 -17.28 1.13 5.80
CA LEU A 32 -18.11 2.28 5.40
C LEU A 32 -19.36 1.86 4.63
N LEU A 33 -19.34 0.69 3.98
CA LEU A 33 -20.43 0.21 3.11
C LEU A 33 -21.40 -0.76 3.81
N LEU A 34 -21.35 -0.86 5.15
CA LEU A 34 -22.15 -1.79 5.96
C LEU A 34 -23.68 -1.61 5.83
N GLY A 35 -24.19 -0.52 5.25
CA GLY A 35 -25.62 -0.22 5.14
C GLY A 35 -26.21 -0.30 3.72
N GLY A 36 -25.49 -0.82 2.74
CA GLY A 36 -25.86 -0.67 1.34
C GLY A 36 -26.74 -1.75 0.74
N THR A 37 -27.51 -1.37 -0.30
CA THR A 37 -28.49 -2.18 -1.03
C THR A 37 -27.85 -3.14 -2.07
N ALA A 38 -28.67 -3.91 -2.78
CA ALA A 38 -28.30 -5.03 -3.69
C ALA A 38 -27.25 -4.73 -4.80
N THR A 39 -26.98 -3.49 -5.14
CA THR A 39 -25.85 -3.08 -6.03
C THR A 39 -24.50 -3.50 -5.49
N MET A 40 -24.43 -3.84 -4.22
CA MET A 40 -23.23 -4.17 -3.46
C MET A 40 -22.65 -5.56 -3.70
N ARG A 41 -23.37 -6.52 -4.29
CA ARG A 41 -22.78 -7.85 -4.57
C ARG A 41 -21.58 -7.77 -5.50
N LYS A 42 -21.60 -6.87 -6.49
CA LYS A 42 -20.46 -6.64 -7.40
C LYS A 42 -19.26 -6.01 -6.66
N LEU A 43 -19.56 -5.12 -5.71
CA LEU A 43 -18.55 -4.53 -4.83
C LEU A 43 -17.93 -5.56 -3.87
N VAL A 44 -18.72 -6.49 -3.32
CA VAL A 44 -18.23 -7.58 -2.47
C VAL A 44 -17.19 -8.41 -3.19
N HIS A 45 -17.45 -8.83 -4.43
CA HIS A 45 -16.44 -9.56 -5.22
C HIS A 45 -15.15 -8.76 -5.42
N LEU A 46 -15.26 -7.46 -5.70
CA LEU A 46 -14.09 -6.59 -5.84
C LEU A 46 -13.32 -6.47 -4.52
N GLN A 47 -14.02 -6.34 -3.40
CA GLN A 47 -13.41 -6.27 -2.06
C GLN A 47 -12.70 -7.59 -1.71
N VAL A 48 -13.31 -8.74 -2.00
CA VAL A 48 -12.68 -10.06 -1.79
C VAL A 48 -11.41 -10.21 -2.62
N TRP A 49 -11.42 -9.80 -3.89
CA TRP A 49 -10.21 -9.78 -4.72
C TRP A 49 -9.15 -8.83 -4.17
N GLY A 50 -9.56 -7.64 -3.73
CA GLY A 50 -8.65 -6.66 -3.12
C GLY A 50 -8.01 -7.18 -1.82
N LEU A 51 -8.81 -7.80 -0.94
CA LEU A 51 -8.30 -8.43 0.28
C LEU A 51 -7.38 -9.59 -0.04
N GLY A 52 -7.75 -10.46 -0.98
CA GLY A 52 -6.92 -11.60 -1.40
C GLY A 52 -5.55 -11.15 -1.94
N LEU A 53 -5.54 -10.18 -2.86
CA LEU A 53 -4.30 -9.61 -3.38
C LEU A 53 -3.50 -8.90 -2.28
N GLY A 54 -4.17 -8.11 -1.43
CA GLY A 54 -3.53 -7.39 -0.35
C GLY A 54 -2.88 -8.31 0.67
N VAL A 55 -3.56 -9.38 1.08
CA VAL A 55 -3.04 -10.43 1.98
C VAL A 55 -1.84 -11.13 1.35
N LEU A 56 -1.92 -11.49 0.06
CA LEU A 56 -0.81 -12.12 -0.66
C LEU A 56 0.43 -11.23 -0.72
N LEU A 57 0.25 -9.95 -1.00
CA LEU A 57 1.35 -8.98 -1.02
C LEU A 57 1.89 -8.71 0.40
N ALA A 58 1.01 -8.62 1.42
CA ALA A 58 1.40 -8.46 2.81
C ALA A 58 2.22 -9.67 3.30
N ALA A 59 1.91 -10.88 2.84
CA ALA A 59 2.66 -12.09 3.16
C ALA A 59 4.13 -12.03 2.70
N ALA A 60 4.49 -11.19 1.71
CA ALA A 60 5.89 -10.90 1.39
C ALA A 60 6.67 -10.34 2.59
N GLY A 61 5.98 -9.68 3.53
CA GLY A 61 6.58 -9.23 4.79
C GLY A 61 7.03 -10.36 5.71
N LEU A 62 6.41 -11.53 5.65
CA LEU A 62 6.87 -12.70 6.41
C LEU A 62 8.25 -13.15 5.90
N ALA A 63 8.47 -13.13 4.58
CA ALA A 63 9.77 -13.40 3.99
C ALA A 63 10.82 -12.34 4.37
N LEU A 64 10.40 -11.08 4.56
CA LEU A 64 11.27 -10.00 5.02
C LEU A 64 11.71 -10.19 6.48
N LEU A 65 10.82 -10.70 7.34
CA LEU A 65 11.10 -11.01 8.74
C LEU A 65 11.90 -12.31 8.91
N TRP A 66 12.07 -13.10 7.87
CA TRP A 66 12.92 -14.27 7.80
C TRP A 66 14.29 -13.91 7.16
N PRO A 67 15.46 -14.28 7.72
CA PRO A 67 15.67 -15.19 8.86
C PRO A 67 15.46 -14.51 10.22
N ARG A 68 15.00 -15.31 11.19
CA ARG A 68 14.79 -14.85 12.56
C ARG A 68 16.14 -14.41 13.16
N PRO A 69 16.26 -13.21 13.76
CA PRO A 69 17.46 -12.81 14.47
C PRO A 69 17.67 -13.71 15.72
N GLU A 70 18.90 -13.95 16.08
CA GLU A 70 19.27 -14.78 17.28
C GLU A 70 18.64 -14.20 18.54
N THR A 71 18.59 -12.87 18.68
CA THR A 71 17.87 -12.16 19.75
C THR A 71 16.80 -11.27 19.12
N PRO A 72 15.54 -11.74 19.05
CA PRO A 72 14.46 -10.95 18.45
C PRO A 72 14.17 -9.73 19.33
N GLY A 73 14.46 -8.53 18.80
CA GLY A 73 14.13 -7.28 19.46
C GLY A 73 12.60 -7.08 19.57
N ARG A 74 12.17 -6.22 20.50
CA ARG A 74 10.75 -5.92 20.74
C ARG A 74 10.00 -5.53 19.46
N TRP A 75 10.64 -4.80 18.56
CA TRP A 75 10.05 -4.36 17.29
C TRP A 75 9.83 -5.51 16.31
N TRP A 76 10.70 -6.51 16.28
CA TRP A 76 10.54 -7.69 15.43
C TRP A 76 9.26 -8.47 15.80
N LEU A 77 9.06 -8.75 17.09
CA LEU A 77 7.86 -9.47 17.55
C LEU A 77 6.58 -8.66 17.29
N ARG A 78 6.61 -7.36 17.58
CA ARG A 78 5.46 -6.47 17.34
C ARG A 78 5.10 -6.41 15.86
N SER A 79 6.09 -6.31 14.98
CA SER A 79 5.88 -6.30 13.53
C SER A 79 5.32 -7.62 13.03
N LEU A 80 5.80 -8.75 13.55
CA LEU A 80 5.30 -10.07 13.19
C LEU A 80 3.84 -10.25 13.63
N VAL A 81 3.51 -9.91 14.86
CA VAL A 81 2.14 -10.01 15.40
C VAL A 81 1.19 -9.09 14.61
N ALA A 82 1.59 -7.86 14.37
CA ALA A 82 0.79 -6.90 13.60
C ALA A 82 0.56 -7.36 12.16
N LEU A 83 1.59 -7.91 11.51
CA LEU A 83 1.49 -8.44 10.15
C LEU A 83 0.59 -9.68 10.08
N LEU A 84 0.71 -10.60 11.04
CA LEU A 84 -0.18 -11.74 11.15
C LEU A 84 -1.63 -11.30 11.40
N LEU A 85 -1.84 -10.30 12.25
CA LEU A 85 -3.17 -9.73 12.49
C LEU A 85 -3.77 -9.13 11.21
N ALA A 86 -2.98 -8.41 10.41
CA ALA A 86 -3.42 -7.86 9.12
C ALA A 86 -3.77 -8.97 8.12
N ILE A 87 -2.94 -10.02 8.03
CA ILE A 87 -3.14 -11.15 7.11
C ILE A 87 -4.36 -11.96 7.52
N VAL A 88 -4.43 -12.40 8.78
CA VAL A 88 -5.53 -13.23 9.30
C VAL A 88 -6.83 -12.44 9.33
N GLY A 89 -6.77 -11.18 9.76
CA GLY A 89 -7.92 -10.27 9.74
C GLY A 89 -8.45 -10.02 8.33
N GLY A 90 -7.56 -9.76 7.37
CA GLY A 90 -7.92 -9.58 5.97
C GLY A 90 -8.52 -10.83 5.33
N ALA A 91 -7.95 -12.01 5.60
CA ALA A 91 -8.49 -13.29 5.15
C ALA A 91 -9.85 -13.60 5.80
N GLY A 92 -9.98 -13.35 7.12
CA GLY A 92 -11.24 -13.51 7.86
C GLY A 92 -12.32 -12.57 7.35
N LEU A 93 -11.96 -11.31 7.04
CA LEU A 93 -12.88 -10.33 6.47
C LEU A 93 -13.35 -10.77 5.07
N ALA A 94 -12.44 -11.26 4.22
CA ALA A 94 -12.79 -11.79 2.89
C ALA A 94 -13.73 -13.00 3.01
N TRP A 95 -13.45 -13.91 3.92
CA TRP A 95 -14.30 -15.08 4.16
C TRP A 95 -15.68 -14.70 4.69
N LEU A 96 -15.76 -13.73 5.61
CA LEU A 96 -17.03 -13.25 6.15
C LEU A 96 -17.90 -12.57 5.08
N GLN A 97 -17.30 -11.82 4.16
CA GLN A 97 -17.98 -11.17 3.04
C GLN A 97 -18.57 -12.18 2.02
N LEU A 98 -18.02 -13.38 1.94
CA LEU A 98 -18.54 -14.44 1.07
C LEU A 98 -19.80 -15.12 1.63
N ARG A 99 -20.14 -14.89 2.90
CA ARG A 99 -21.38 -15.43 3.49
C ARG A 99 -22.63 -14.76 2.93
N PRO A 100 -23.74 -15.48 2.80
CA PRO A 100 -25.00 -14.94 2.25
C PRO A 100 -25.58 -13.77 3.07
N SER A 101 -25.40 -13.81 4.40
CA SER A 101 -25.88 -12.80 5.35
C SER A 101 -24.80 -12.56 6.40
N PRO A 102 -23.77 -11.75 6.09
CA PRO A 102 -22.73 -11.44 7.04
C PRO A 102 -23.28 -10.51 8.14
N ASP A 103 -22.98 -10.81 9.39
CA ASP A 103 -23.32 -9.96 10.53
C ASP A 103 -22.50 -8.65 10.45
N PRO A 104 -23.18 -7.48 10.42
CA PRO A 104 -22.50 -6.19 10.29
C PRO A 104 -21.56 -5.88 11.47
N ALA A 105 -21.87 -6.35 12.68
CA ALA A 105 -21.03 -6.13 13.85
C ALA A 105 -19.67 -6.87 13.72
N TRP A 106 -19.70 -8.12 13.27
CA TRP A 106 -18.47 -8.88 13.01
C TRP A 106 -17.67 -8.30 11.84
N LEU A 107 -18.33 -7.81 10.77
CA LEU A 107 -17.66 -7.12 9.67
C LEU A 107 -16.94 -5.87 10.16
N ALA A 108 -17.62 -5.03 10.95
CA ALA A 108 -17.03 -3.81 11.50
C ALA A 108 -15.84 -4.12 12.41
N LEU A 109 -15.98 -5.09 13.31
CA LEU A 109 -14.91 -5.50 14.23
C LEU A 109 -13.69 -6.03 13.49
N LEU A 110 -13.88 -6.95 12.54
CA LEU A 110 -12.79 -7.49 11.73
C LEU A 110 -12.14 -6.42 10.86
N ALA A 111 -12.92 -5.52 10.27
CA ALA A 111 -12.38 -4.39 9.50
C ALA A 111 -11.50 -3.49 10.37
N LEU A 112 -11.95 -3.15 11.59
CA LEU A 112 -11.18 -2.35 12.54
C LEU A 112 -9.88 -3.03 12.96
N LEU A 113 -9.95 -4.32 13.32
CA LEU A 113 -8.78 -5.11 13.69
C LEU A 113 -7.78 -5.22 12.52
N THR A 114 -8.29 -5.43 11.32
CA THR A 114 -7.47 -5.51 10.10
C THR A 114 -6.79 -4.18 9.79
N CYS A 115 -7.52 -3.07 9.90
CA CYS A 115 -6.95 -1.73 9.74
C CYS A 115 -5.87 -1.44 10.78
N GLY A 116 -6.14 -1.72 12.07
CA GLY A 116 -5.19 -1.55 13.15
C GLY A 116 -3.94 -2.42 12.96
N GLY A 117 -4.13 -3.68 12.57
CA GLY A 117 -3.04 -4.61 12.24
C GLY A 117 -2.18 -4.12 11.09
N ALA A 118 -2.79 -3.66 9.98
CA ALA A 118 -2.07 -3.15 8.83
C ALA A 118 -1.27 -1.88 9.14
N LEU A 119 -1.85 -0.93 9.87
CA LEU A 119 -1.15 0.29 10.32
C LEU A 119 0.02 -0.06 11.25
N ALA A 120 -0.20 -0.94 12.23
CA ALA A 120 0.83 -1.38 13.15
C ALA A 120 1.95 -2.16 12.44
N ALA A 121 1.62 -2.97 11.41
CA ALA A 121 2.61 -3.67 10.60
C ALA A 121 3.50 -2.71 9.82
N ILE A 122 2.91 -1.69 9.15
CA ILE A 122 3.68 -0.66 8.44
C ILE A 122 4.59 0.09 9.40
N ALA A 123 4.07 0.50 10.56
CA ALA A 123 4.83 1.21 11.57
C ALA A 123 5.97 0.34 12.14
N GLY A 124 5.69 -0.91 12.48
CA GLY A 124 6.69 -1.84 13.00
C GLY A 124 7.81 -2.13 12.02
N LEU A 125 7.48 -2.35 10.74
CA LEU A 125 8.47 -2.53 9.67
C LEU A 125 9.32 -1.28 9.45
N ALA A 126 8.72 -0.08 9.50
CA ALA A 126 9.45 1.18 9.42
C ALA A 126 10.47 1.30 10.56
N MET A 127 10.08 0.96 11.79
CA MET A 127 10.97 0.99 12.95
C MET A 127 12.10 -0.05 12.87
N LEU A 128 11.83 -1.23 12.28
CA LEU A 128 12.87 -2.25 12.04
C LEU A 128 13.90 -1.81 10.99
N GLU A 129 13.47 -1.06 9.98
CA GLU A 129 14.36 -0.61 8.90
C GLU A 129 15.24 0.57 9.31
N THR A 130 14.70 1.51 10.09
CA THR A 130 15.32 2.80 10.36
C THR A 130 15.82 2.98 11.80
N GLY A 131 15.26 2.21 12.74
CA GLY A 131 15.56 2.37 14.18
C GLY A 131 15.04 3.67 14.81
N GLN A 132 14.51 4.60 14.02
CA GLN A 132 14.04 5.90 14.47
C GLN A 132 12.65 6.22 13.92
N ALA A 133 11.79 6.78 14.79
CA ALA A 133 10.41 7.12 14.41
C ALA A 133 10.29 8.38 13.54
N GLY A 134 11.14 9.36 13.67
CA GLY A 134 11.15 10.64 12.96
C GLY A 134 10.23 10.77 11.74
N LEU A 135 10.67 11.47 10.70
CA LEU A 135 9.93 11.62 9.43
C LEU A 135 9.81 10.33 8.61
N GLN A 136 10.56 9.29 8.95
CA GLN A 136 10.53 7.99 8.23
C GLN A 136 9.19 7.28 8.39
N LEU A 137 8.60 7.31 9.59
CA LEU A 137 7.33 6.65 9.86
C LEU A 137 6.18 7.22 9.01
N PRO A 138 5.88 8.54 9.04
CA PRO A 138 4.82 9.10 8.20
C PRO A 138 5.10 8.93 6.70
N THR A 139 6.36 8.98 6.27
CA THR A 139 6.73 8.73 4.86
C THR A 139 6.40 7.29 4.45
N ARG A 140 6.76 6.29 5.26
CA ARG A 140 6.45 4.88 4.98
C ARG A 140 4.93 4.63 4.97
N LEU A 141 4.21 5.26 5.89
CA LEU A 141 2.76 5.18 5.93
C LEU A 141 2.12 5.78 4.67
N ALA A 142 2.52 6.99 4.29
CA ALA A 142 2.01 7.66 3.09
C ALA A 142 2.30 6.86 1.82
N LEU A 143 3.51 6.29 1.68
CA LEU A 143 3.85 5.42 0.55
C LEU A 143 3.00 4.14 0.52
N ALA A 144 2.78 3.50 1.67
CA ALA A 144 1.93 2.31 1.75
C ALA A 144 0.48 2.63 1.37
N LEU A 145 -0.06 3.76 1.85
CA LEU A 145 -1.40 4.22 1.50
C LEU A 145 -1.51 4.56 0.01
N LEU A 146 -0.51 5.24 -0.55
CA LEU A 146 -0.48 5.57 -1.98
C LEU A 146 -0.41 4.31 -2.85
N CYS A 147 0.47 3.36 -2.52
CA CYS A 147 0.56 2.07 -3.21
C CYS A 147 -0.76 1.28 -3.11
N GLY A 148 -1.35 1.22 -1.90
CA GLY A 148 -2.62 0.54 -1.67
C GLY A 148 -3.78 1.15 -2.45
N ALA A 149 -3.91 2.49 -2.45
CA ALA A 149 -4.93 3.21 -3.21
C ALA A 149 -4.78 3.00 -4.72
N SER A 150 -3.55 3.12 -5.25
CA SER A 150 -3.29 2.92 -6.67
C SER A 150 -3.62 1.50 -7.12
N LEU A 151 -3.31 0.48 -6.31
CA LEU A 151 -3.70 -0.91 -6.56
C LEU A 151 -5.22 -1.10 -6.50
N LEU A 152 -5.89 -0.48 -5.53
CA LEU A 152 -7.35 -0.53 -5.43
C LEU A 152 -8.00 0.06 -6.68
N PHE A 153 -7.56 1.24 -7.13
CA PHE A 153 -8.09 1.86 -8.35
C PHE A 153 -7.79 1.04 -9.60
N ALA A 154 -6.62 0.41 -9.68
CA ALA A 154 -6.31 -0.53 -10.76
C ALA A 154 -7.25 -1.75 -10.75
N LEU A 155 -7.54 -2.33 -9.58
CA LEU A 155 -8.50 -3.42 -9.43
C LEU A 155 -9.91 -3.01 -9.85
N ILE A 156 -10.35 -1.83 -9.42
CA ILE A 156 -11.65 -1.25 -9.84
C ILE A 156 -11.66 -1.12 -11.37
N ALA A 157 -10.61 -0.57 -11.97
CA ALA A 157 -10.53 -0.36 -13.41
C ALA A 157 -10.58 -1.66 -14.21
N LEU A 158 -9.97 -2.73 -13.70
CA LEU A 158 -9.91 -4.03 -14.36
C LEU A 158 -11.18 -4.88 -14.17
N ARG A 159 -11.84 -4.75 -13.02
CA ARG A 159 -12.94 -5.65 -12.62
C ARG A 159 -14.31 -5.02 -12.67
N TRP A 160 -14.42 -3.69 -12.66
CA TRP A 160 -15.70 -3.01 -12.72
C TRP A 160 -16.27 -3.03 -14.14
N PRO A 161 -17.49 -3.56 -14.36
CA PRO A 161 -18.07 -3.70 -15.69
C PRO A 161 -18.64 -2.38 -16.25
N GLY A 162 -18.82 -1.36 -15.41
CA GLY A 162 -19.40 -0.07 -15.76
C GLY A 162 -18.37 1.00 -16.15
N PRO A 163 -18.83 2.19 -16.53
CA PRO A 163 -17.97 3.33 -16.76
C PRO A 163 -17.27 3.72 -15.43
N ILE A 164 -15.98 4.04 -15.53
CA ILE A 164 -15.19 4.48 -14.39
C ILE A 164 -15.16 5.99 -14.39
N LEU A 165 -15.84 6.57 -13.37
CA LEU A 165 -15.84 8.02 -13.19
C LEU A 165 -14.46 8.46 -12.66
N ALA A 166 -13.79 9.34 -13.38
CA ALA A 166 -12.50 9.91 -12.97
C ALA A 166 -12.64 10.93 -11.82
N ALA A 167 -13.84 11.47 -11.63
CA ALA A 167 -14.08 12.60 -10.73
C ALA A 167 -13.78 12.33 -9.23
N GLY A 168 -13.94 11.11 -8.76
CA GLY A 168 -13.65 10.75 -7.36
C GLY A 168 -12.23 10.23 -7.15
N PRO A 169 -11.80 9.19 -7.87
CA PRO A 169 -10.49 8.58 -7.68
C PRO A 169 -9.30 9.48 -8.02
N VAL A 170 -9.40 10.33 -9.05
CA VAL A 170 -8.28 11.19 -9.48
C VAL A 170 -7.90 12.22 -8.42
N PRO A 171 -8.80 13.04 -7.85
CA PRO A 171 -8.43 13.97 -6.80
C PRO A 171 -7.83 13.30 -5.56
N SER A 172 -8.38 12.15 -5.14
CA SER A 172 -7.85 11.42 -3.98
C SER A 172 -6.46 10.86 -4.24
N LEU A 173 -6.19 10.34 -5.44
CA LEU A 173 -4.84 9.93 -5.84
C LEU A 173 -3.88 11.12 -5.83
N LEU A 174 -4.24 12.26 -6.44
CA LEU A 174 -3.41 13.45 -6.48
C LEU A 174 -3.06 13.95 -5.08
N LEU A 175 -4.04 13.98 -4.16
CA LEU A 175 -3.79 14.35 -2.77
C LEU A 175 -2.77 13.40 -2.11
N LEU A 176 -2.93 12.09 -2.27
CA LEU A 176 -1.99 11.11 -1.72
C LEU A 176 -0.60 11.23 -2.33
N VAL A 177 -0.49 11.48 -3.63
CA VAL A 177 0.78 11.71 -4.33
C VAL A 177 1.47 12.96 -3.79
N LEU A 178 0.74 14.06 -3.60
CA LEU A 178 1.29 15.30 -3.05
C LEU A 178 1.78 15.12 -1.61
N VAL A 179 0.99 14.48 -0.76
CA VAL A 179 1.37 14.20 0.63
C VAL A 179 2.60 13.29 0.68
N ALA A 180 2.60 12.19 -0.07
CA ALA A 180 3.75 11.28 -0.12
C ALA A 180 5.00 11.96 -0.67
N GLY A 181 4.88 12.76 -1.73
CA GLY A 181 5.97 13.54 -2.31
C GLY A 181 6.55 14.57 -1.33
N ALA A 182 5.69 15.32 -0.63
CA ALA A 182 6.11 16.29 0.38
C ALA A 182 6.86 15.62 1.55
N LEU A 183 6.34 14.50 2.05
CA LEU A 183 6.99 13.75 3.13
C LEU A 183 8.33 13.14 2.70
N LEU A 184 8.44 12.64 1.46
CA LEU A 184 9.69 12.17 0.89
C LEU A 184 10.73 13.29 0.83
N LEU A 185 10.37 14.45 0.29
CA LEU A 185 11.26 15.60 0.19
C LEU A 185 11.71 16.08 1.58
N ALA A 186 10.76 16.21 2.52
CA ALA A 186 11.07 16.58 3.90
C ALA A 186 12.00 15.54 4.56
N GLY A 187 11.77 14.25 4.36
CA GLY A 187 12.60 13.18 4.87
C GLY A 187 14.02 13.20 4.33
N TRP A 188 14.20 13.48 3.02
CA TRP A 188 15.53 13.63 2.42
C TRP A 188 16.27 14.89 2.89
N GLN A 189 15.55 16.00 3.08
CA GLN A 189 16.15 17.22 3.64
C GLN A 189 16.65 17.01 5.07
N ALA A 190 15.85 16.32 5.91
CA ALA A 190 16.23 16.00 7.28
C ALA A 190 17.44 15.06 7.40
N GLN A 191 17.71 14.24 6.39
CA GLN A 191 18.87 13.33 6.32
C GLN A 191 20.16 14.00 5.76
N GLY A 192 20.21 15.30 5.65
CA GLY A 192 21.41 16.03 5.21
C GLY A 192 21.38 16.47 3.74
N GLY A 193 20.22 16.44 3.13
CA GLY A 193 19.99 17.03 1.80
C GLY A 193 20.48 16.20 0.61
N LEU A 194 20.22 16.71 -0.58
CA LEU A 194 20.43 16.06 -1.90
C LEU A 194 21.92 16.01 -2.35
N ARG A 195 22.85 15.98 -1.43
CA ARG A 195 24.28 16.28 -1.67
C ARG A 195 25.12 15.11 -2.08
N PRO A 196 25.09 14.05 -2.58
CA PRO A 196 26.02 13.61 -3.64
C PRO A 196 25.29 13.35 -4.96
N ARG A 197 25.91 13.67 -6.09
CA ARG A 197 25.39 13.46 -7.46
C ARG A 197 24.81 12.06 -7.75
N ALA A 198 25.34 11.03 -7.08
CA ALA A 198 24.86 9.66 -7.22
C ALA A 198 23.45 9.46 -6.58
N ARG A 199 23.17 10.09 -5.46
CA ARG A 199 21.85 10.07 -4.81
C ARG A 199 20.82 10.90 -5.58
N TRP A 200 21.23 11.91 -6.29
CA TRP A 200 20.33 12.75 -7.09
C TRP A 200 19.60 11.96 -8.19
N ARG A 201 20.30 11.02 -8.83
CA ARG A 201 19.69 10.17 -9.88
C ARG A 201 18.64 9.22 -9.30
N SER A 202 18.93 8.57 -8.18
CA SER A 202 17.95 7.66 -7.54
C SER A 202 16.76 8.42 -6.95
N HIS A 203 16.97 9.56 -6.31
CA HIS A 203 15.90 10.41 -5.80
C HIS A 203 15.05 11.01 -6.93
N GLY A 204 15.68 11.48 -8.02
CA GLY A 204 14.98 11.96 -9.20
C GLY A 204 14.13 10.89 -9.86
N LEU A 205 14.64 9.66 -10.00
CA LEU A 205 13.87 8.52 -10.49
C LEU A 205 12.71 8.15 -9.55
N ALA A 206 12.94 8.13 -8.24
CA ALA A 206 11.89 7.87 -7.27
C ALA A 206 10.77 8.93 -7.34
N LEU A 207 11.10 10.22 -7.39
CA LEU A 207 10.12 11.31 -7.57
C LEU A 207 9.43 11.23 -8.93
N GLY A 208 10.16 10.93 -9.99
CA GLY A 208 9.59 10.74 -11.32
C GLY A 208 8.51 9.67 -11.33
N LEU A 209 8.80 8.52 -10.73
CA LEU A 209 7.89 7.37 -10.68
C LEU A 209 6.78 7.52 -9.65
N LEU A 210 7.02 8.14 -8.50
CA LEU A 210 6.04 8.28 -7.41
C LEU A 210 5.15 9.51 -7.56
N VAL A 211 5.63 10.58 -8.21
CA VAL A 211 4.91 11.84 -8.29
C VAL A 211 4.64 12.24 -9.74
N ALA A 212 5.68 12.45 -10.55
CA ALA A 212 5.51 13.02 -11.88
C ALA A 212 4.67 12.13 -12.80
N LEU A 213 5.00 10.84 -12.89
CA LEU A 213 4.30 9.91 -13.78
C LEU A 213 2.86 9.63 -13.32
N PRO A 214 2.54 9.37 -12.03
CA PRO A 214 1.16 9.27 -11.58
C PRO A 214 0.32 10.53 -11.81
N VAL A 215 0.90 11.73 -11.65
CA VAL A 215 0.20 12.99 -11.94
C VAL A 215 -0.11 13.11 -13.43
N LEU A 216 0.86 12.82 -14.31
CA LEU A 216 0.65 12.85 -15.76
C LEU A 216 -0.42 11.84 -16.19
N LEU A 217 -0.36 10.61 -15.67
CA LEU A 217 -1.36 9.57 -15.98
C LEU A 217 -2.75 9.94 -15.44
N ALA A 218 -2.82 10.57 -14.25
CA ALA A 218 -4.07 11.05 -13.68
C ALA A 218 -4.68 12.19 -14.50
N LEU A 219 -3.87 13.12 -15.02
CA LEU A 219 -4.31 14.17 -15.94
C LEU A 219 -4.82 13.58 -17.26
N LEU A 220 -4.09 12.61 -17.83
CA LEU A 220 -4.53 11.89 -19.02
C LEU A 220 -5.88 11.17 -18.79
N LEU A 221 -6.05 10.58 -17.62
CA LEU A 221 -7.29 9.91 -17.24
C LEU A 221 -8.46 10.88 -17.12
N TYR A 222 -8.21 12.10 -16.65
CA TYR A 222 -9.22 13.16 -16.59
C TYR A 222 -9.64 13.64 -17.99
N LEU A 223 -8.68 13.72 -18.93
CA LEU A 223 -8.94 14.12 -20.32
C LEU A 223 -9.55 12.98 -21.16
N GLN A 224 -9.17 11.74 -20.88
CA GLN A 224 -9.53 10.54 -21.66
C GLN A 224 -10.01 9.40 -20.75
N PRO A 225 -11.22 9.48 -20.18
CA PRO A 225 -11.74 8.48 -19.24
C PRO A 225 -11.90 7.08 -19.86
N GLY A 226 -12.02 6.97 -21.18
CA GLY A 226 -12.08 5.67 -21.86
C GLY A 226 -10.83 4.80 -21.70
N TRP A 227 -9.69 5.39 -21.38
CA TRP A 227 -8.42 4.68 -21.18
C TRP A 227 -8.19 4.25 -19.72
N ALA A 228 -9.18 4.40 -18.86
CA ALA A 228 -9.07 4.09 -17.44
C ALA A 228 -8.55 2.67 -17.16
N ARG A 229 -8.96 1.67 -17.95
CA ARG A 229 -8.55 0.27 -17.80
C ARG A 229 -7.04 0.04 -18.04
N VAL A 230 -6.38 0.92 -18.76
CA VAL A 230 -4.94 0.85 -19.04
C VAL A 230 -4.17 1.79 -18.11
N LEU A 231 -4.68 3.02 -17.94
CA LEU A 231 -3.96 4.05 -17.19
C LEU A 231 -3.87 3.74 -15.68
N TRP A 232 -4.94 3.19 -15.04
CA TRP A 232 -4.88 2.85 -13.62
C TRP A 232 -3.86 1.76 -13.28
N PRO A 233 -3.76 0.63 -14.02
CA PRO A 233 -2.67 -0.33 -13.82
C PRO A 233 -1.28 0.29 -14.03
N LEU A 234 -1.10 1.18 -15.00
CA LEU A 234 0.16 1.88 -15.21
C LEU A 234 0.51 2.80 -14.03
N VAL A 235 -0.47 3.52 -13.46
CA VAL A 235 -0.28 4.29 -12.22
C VAL A 235 0.18 3.38 -11.09
N ALA A 236 -0.48 2.24 -10.87
CA ALA A 236 -0.12 1.31 -9.81
C ALA A 236 1.30 0.75 -9.98
N LEU A 237 1.67 0.37 -11.21
CA LEU A 237 3.02 -0.10 -11.52
C LEU A 237 4.08 0.98 -11.31
N SER A 238 3.80 2.22 -11.74
CA SER A 238 4.69 3.36 -11.54
C SER A 238 4.94 3.61 -10.04
N VAL A 239 3.87 3.67 -9.24
CA VAL A 239 3.96 3.90 -7.80
C VAL A 239 4.72 2.78 -7.10
N LEU A 240 4.45 1.51 -7.44
CA LEU A 240 5.18 0.37 -6.89
C LEU A 240 6.67 0.41 -7.26
N ALA A 241 6.99 0.66 -8.52
CA ALA A 241 8.37 0.78 -8.98
C ALA A 241 9.10 1.92 -8.25
N GLY A 242 8.46 3.08 -8.11
CA GLY A 242 8.99 4.21 -7.36
C GLY A 242 9.24 3.90 -5.88
N ALA A 243 8.33 3.16 -5.24
CA ALA A 243 8.49 2.71 -3.86
C ALA A 243 9.65 1.72 -3.68
N VAL A 244 9.93 0.89 -4.68
CA VAL A 244 11.11 0.01 -4.70
C VAL A 244 12.39 0.80 -4.89
N VAL A 245 12.41 1.75 -5.84
CA VAL A 245 13.59 2.60 -6.10
C VAL A 245 13.96 3.44 -4.87
N GLU A 246 12.96 3.98 -4.16
CA GLU A 246 13.17 4.75 -2.93
C GLU A 246 13.84 3.92 -1.84
N ARG A 247 13.52 2.62 -1.76
CA ARG A 247 14.09 1.70 -0.75
C ARG A 247 15.44 1.11 -1.15
N HIS A 248 15.87 1.29 -2.39
CA HIS A 248 17.17 0.81 -2.82
C HIS A 248 18.28 1.67 -2.20
N PRO A 249 19.21 1.08 -1.42
CA PRO A 249 20.35 1.83 -0.93
C PRO A 249 21.15 2.34 -2.13
N ALA A 250 21.34 3.66 -2.20
CA ALA A 250 22.24 4.25 -3.19
C ALA A 250 23.66 3.69 -2.93
N ARG A 251 24.18 2.89 -3.85
CA ARG A 251 25.56 2.42 -3.85
C ARG A 251 26.50 3.52 -4.30
#